data_7fa87614e4a877e6a3e67dc8462c1c28
#
_entry.id   7fa87614e4a877e6a3e67dc8462c1c28
#
_cell.length_a   1.000
_cell.length_b   1.000
_cell.length_c   1.000
_cell.angle_alpha   90.00
_cell.angle_beta   90.00
_cell.angle_gamma   90.00
#
_symmetry.space_group_name_H-M   'P 1'
#
loop_
_entity.id
_entity.type
_entity.pdbx_description
1 polymer ?
#
loop_
_entity_poly.entity_id
_entity_poly.type
_entity_poly.pdbx_seq_one_letter_code
_entity_poly.pdbx_strand_id
1 'polypeptide(L)'
;MNKLNATIVDYQQEDHLLQVRVSLAHTIWHVLLIDSASARKLLEPGREVHVLFKESAIALSKDEHIEMGIQNKLTCKTRQVNRGELLCQIILEQESHAITAIVPTAMVDAFMIVPGQRLTAWIRANELILES
;
A
#
# COMPACT_ATOMS: atom_id res chain seq x y z
N MET A 1 9.57 -5.93 -3.92
CA MET A 1 8.32 -5.90 -3.14
C MET A 1 8.43 -4.85 -2.05
N ASN A 2 7.38 -4.07 -1.88
CA ASN A 2 7.33 -3.07 -0.80
C ASN A 2 7.10 -3.75 0.54
N LYS A 3 7.68 -3.19 1.59
CA LYS A 3 7.59 -3.72 2.95
C LYS A 3 7.49 -2.55 3.93
N LEU A 4 6.37 -2.46 4.62
CA LEU A 4 6.11 -1.39 5.59
C LEU A 4 5.83 -1.97 6.96
N ASN A 5 6.31 -1.29 7.99
CA ASN A 5 6.02 -1.67 9.39
C ASN A 5 4.58 -1.26 9.74
N ALA A 6 3.91 -2.13 10.46
CA ALA A 6 2.55 -1.89 10.91
C ALA A 6 2.31 -2.60 12.25
N THR A 7 1.22 -2.21 12.91
CA THR A 7 0.81 -2.80 14.19
C THR A 7 -0.62 -3.31 14.05
N ILE A 8 -0.87 -4.54 14.49
CA ILE A 8 -2.21 -5.13 14.48
C ILE A 8 -3.11 -4.34 15.43
N VAL A 9 -4.26 -3.90 14.96
CA VAL A 9 -5.29 -3.24 15.77
C VAL A 9 -6.32 -4.27 16.21
N ASP A 10 -7.01 -4.88 15.26
CA ASP A 10 -8.02 -5.93 15.50
C ASP A 10 -8.32 -6.64 14.19
N TYR A 11 -9.24 -7.60 14.24
CA TYR A 11 -9.72 -8.27 13.04
C TYR A 11 -11.15 -8.75 13.23
N GLN A 12 -11.83 -8.97 12.10
CA GLN A 12 -13.15 -9.60 12.04
C GLN A 12 -13.06 -10.83 11.15
N GLN A 13 -13.92 -11.79 11.43
CA GLN A 13 -13.99 -13.02 10.65
C GLN A 13 -15.39 -13.22 10.08
N GLU A 14 -15.44 -13.61 8.81
CA GLU A 14 -16.65 -14.08 8.16
C GLU A 14 -16.28 -15.30 7.32
N ASP A 15 -16.84 -16.46 7.67
CA ASP A 15 -16.50 -17.74 7.04
C ASP A 15 -15.00 -18.00 7.04
N HIS A 16 -14.36 -18.06 5.88
CA HIS A 16 -12.92 -18.30 5.73
C HIS A 16 -12.13 -17.02 5.51
N LEU A 17 -12.75 -15.85 5.67
CA LEU A 17 -12.12 -14.57 5.45
C LEU A 17 -11.82 -13.87 6.77
N LEU A 18 -10.65 -13.27 6.84
CA LEU A 18 -10.24 -12.40 7.95
C LEU A 18 -10.03 -11.00 7.39
N GLN A 19 -10.71 -10.03 7.97
CA GLN A 19 -10.48 -8.61 7.68
C GLN A 19 -9.72 -8.02 8.84
N VAL A 20 -8.46 -7.68 8.60
CA VAL A 20 -7.53 -7.23 9.63
C VAL A 20 -7.33 -5.73 9.49
N ARG A 21 -7.44 -5.01 10.61
CA ARG A 21 -7.06 -3.60 10.65
C ARG A 21 -5.66 -3.48 11.23
N VAL A 22 -4.82 -2.73 10.55
CA VAL A 22 -3.46 -2.44 10.99
C VAL A 22 -3.25 -0.94 11.05
N SER A 23 -2.47 -0.49 12.03
CA SER A 23 -2.03 0.89 12.11
C SER A 23 -0.73 1.03 11.33
N LEU A 24 -0.69 1.97 10.38
CA LEU A 24 0.46 2.18 9.52
C LEU A 24 0.53 3.68 9.15
N ALA A 25 1.69 4.30 9.37
CA ALA A 25 1.92 5.69 8.98
C ALA A 25 0.81 6.65 9.45
N HIS A 26 0.36 6.52 10.70
CA HIS A 26 -0.69 7.34 11.33
C HIS A 26 -2.08 7.16 10.73
N THR A 27 -2.30 6.07 10.01
CA THR A 27 -3.60 5.74 9.42
C THR A 27 -3.91 4.27 9.65
N ILE A 28 -5.14 3.87 9.34
CA ILE A 28 -5.58 2.48 9.44
C ILE A 28 -5.66 1.91 8.03
N TRP A 29 -4.97 0.79 7.82
CA TRP A 29 -5.09 0.01 6.61
C TRP A 29 -5.86 -1.27 6.89
N HIS A 30 -6.53 -1.77 5.87
CA HIS A 30 -7.33 -2.98 5.92
C HIS A 30 -6.67 -4.05 5.07
N VAL A 31 -6.49 -5.23 5.66
CA VAL A 31 -5.88 -6.39 4.99
C VAL A 31 -6.90 -7.50 4.96
N LEU A 32 -7.13 -8.08 3.79
CA LEU A 32 -8.05 -9.20 3.63
C LEU A 32 -7.25 -10.48 3.45
N LEU A 33 -7.43 -11.42 4.36
CA LEU A 33 -6.69 -12.68 4.38
C LEU A 33 -7.64 -13.87 4.35
N ILE A 34 -7.11 -15.01 3.88
CA ILE A 34 -7.76 -16.30 4.08
C ILE A 34 -7.41 -16.81 5.47
N ASP A 35 -8.40 -17.28 6.21
CA ASP A 35 -8.20 -17.83 7.54
C ASP A 35 -7.27 -19.06 7.48
N SER A 36 -6.25 -19.07 8.33
CA SER A 36 -5.30 -20.15 8.46
C SER A 36 -4.64 -20.08 9.83
N ALA A 37 -4.03 -21.19 10.26
CA ALA A 37 -3.30 -21.21 11.53
C ALA A 37 -2.13 -20.22 11.53
N SER A 38 -1.42 -20.11 10.40
CA SER A 38 -0.29 -19.19 10.28
C SER A 38 -0.75 -17.73 10.27
N ALA A 39 -1.87 -17.42 9.62
CA ALA A 39 -2.43 -16.07 9.66
C ALA A 39 -2.83 -15.67 11.07
N ARG A 40 -3.54 -16.56 11.79
CA ARG A 40 -4.01 -16.28 13.15
C ARG A 40 -2.89 -16.01 14.15
N LYS A 41 -1.73 -16.59 13.96
CA LYS A 41 -0.56 -16.33 14.81
C LYS A 41 -0.11 -14.87 14.76
N LEU A 42 -0.44 -14.15 13.71
CA LEU A 42 -0.03 -12.76 13.52
C LEU A 42 -1.03 -11.76 14.08
N LEU A 43 -2.24 -12.19 14.48
CA LEU A 43 -3.37 -11.29 14.69
C LEU A 43 -3.56 -10.79 16.11
N GLU A 44 -2.61 -11.01 17.00
CA GLU A 44 -2.69 -10.50 18.37
C GLU A 44 -2.65 -8.96 18.34
N PRO A 45 -3.65 -8.28 18.93
CA PRO A 45 -3.64 -6.81 19.01
C PRO A 45 -2.36 -6.28 19.62
N GLY A 46 -1.77 -5.26 19.00
CA GLY A 46 -0.52 -4.67 19.43
C GLY A 46 0.73 -5.33 18.85
N ARG A 47 0.58 -6.46 18.16
CA ARG A 47 1.72 -7.13 17.55
C ARG A 47 2.26 -6.34 16.36
N GLU A 48 3.57 -6.20 16.29
CA GLU A 48 4.24 -5.58 15.14
C GLU A 48 4.37 -6.59 14.02
N VAL A 49 4.01 -6.16 12.82
CA VAL A 49 4.05 -6.98 11.61
C VAL A 49 4.59 -6.15 10.46
N HIS A 50 4.88 -6.81 9.34
CA HIS A 50 5.17 -6.14 8.08
C HIS A 50 4.01 -6.32 7.12
N VAL A 51 3.68 -5.26 6.41
CA VAL A 51 2.74 -5.29 5.30
C VAL A 51 3.55 -5.27 4.02
N LEU A 52 3.35 -6.29 3.18
CA LEU A 52 4.07 -6.43 1.92
C LEU A 52 3.10 -6.31 0.76
N PHE A 53 3.54 -5.66 -0.31
CA PHE A 53 2.76 -5.56 -1.54
C PHE A 53 3.67 -5.31 -2.74
N LYS A 54 3.22 -5.78 -3.89
CA LYS A 54 3.98 -5.66 -5.14
C LYS A 54 3.98 -4.22 -5.63
N GLU A 55 5.05 -3.84 -6.30
CA GLU A 55 5.16 -2.52 -6.92
C GLU A 55 4.05 -2.30 -7.96
N SER A 56 3.62 -3.35 -8.64
CA SER A 56 2.54 -3.31 -9.63
C SER A 56 1.14 -3.26 -9.03
N ALA A 57 0.99 -3.46 -7.71
CA ALA A 57 -0.29 -3.41 -7.03
C ALA A 57 -0.74 -1.99 -6.67
N ILE A 58 0.10 -0.99 -6.92
CA ILE A 58 -0.17 0.39 -6.54
C ILE A 58 -0.88 1.10 -7.67
N ALA A 59 -2.03 1.72 -7.36
CA ALA A 59 -2.68 2.70 -8.21
C ALA A 59 -2.34 4.09 -7.69
N LEU A 60 -2.14 5.04 -8.59
CA LEU A 60 -1.75 6.41 -8.23
C LEU A 60 -2.87 7.39 -8.56
N SER A 61 -3.04 8.40 -7.69
CA SER A 61 -3.87 9.57 -7.98
C SER A 61 -3.11 10.84 -7.61
N LYS A 62 -3.47 11.94 -8.24
CA LYS A 62 -2.91 13.26 -7.90
C LYS A 62 -3.62 13.84 -6.69
N ASP A 63 -4.91 13.57 -6.53
CA ASP A 63 -5.74 14.05 -5.44
C ASP A 63 -6.00 12.92 -4.45
N GLU A 64 -5.73 13.14 -3.17
CA GLU A 64 -5.97 12.17 -2.11
C GLU A 64 -7.44 12.07 -1.69
N HIS A 65 -8.27 13.03 -2.09
CA HIS A 65 -9.68 13.13 -1.67
C HIS A 65 -10.67 12.61 -2.70
N ILE A 66 -10.19 11.92 -3.74
CA ILE A 66 -11.08 11.32 -4.73
C ILE A 66 -11.86 10.16 -4.11
N GLU A 67 -13.07 9.97 -4.57
CA GLU A 67 -13.87 8.81 -4.18
C GLU A 67 -13.34 7.58 -4.92
N MET A 68 -12.88 6.62 -4.15
CA MET A 68 -12.22 5.42 -4.68
C MET A 68 -12.73 4.19 -3.94
N GLY A 69 -12.95 3.10 -4.66
CA GLY A 69 -13.32 1.80 -4.08
C GLY A 69 -12.15 1.07 -3.42
N ILE A 70 -11.15 1.80 -2.95
CA ILE A 70 -9.97 1.26 -2.27
C ILE A 70 -9.81 2.03 -0.97
N GLN A 71 -9.70 1.31 0.15
CA GLN A 71 -9.58 1.92 1.47
C GLN A 71 -8.15 2.35 1.81
N ASN A 72 -7.15 1.56 1.39
CA ASN A 72 -5.76 1.80 1.79
C ASN A 72 -5.11 2.83 0.88
N LYS A 73 -4.69 3.92 1.49
CA LYS A 73 -3.99 4.98 0.77
C LYS A 73 -2.82 5.53 1.57
N LEU A 74 -1.83 6.01 0.86
CA LEU A 74 -0.67 6.67 1.44
C LEU A 74 -0.31 7.86 0.56
N THR A 75 -0.41 9.07 1.10
CA THR A 75 -0.03 10.28 0.37
C THR A 75 1.46 10.50 0.54
N CYS A 76 2.15 10.57 -0.59
CA CYS A 76 3.60 10.58 -0.65
C CYS A 76 4.10 11.75 -1.50
N LYS A 77 5.40 12.01 -1.37
CA LYS A 77 6.12 12.90 -2.28
C LYS A 77 6.90 12.05 -3.28
N THR A 78 6.84 12.39 -4.54
CA THR A 78 7.61 11.72 -5.57
C THR A 78 9.08 12.11 -5.41
N ARG A 79 9.90 11.12 -5.14
CA ARG A 79 11.35 11.31 -4.96
C ARG A 79 12.09 11.18 -6.27
N GLN A 80 11.75 10.15 -7.07
CA GLN A 80 12.49 9.81 -8.27
C GLN A 80 11.56 9.11 -9.28
N VAL A 81 11.76 9.40 -10.55
CA VAL A 81 11.06 8.75 -11.65
C VAL A 81 12.11 8.11 -12.56
N ASN A 82 12.13 6.80 -12.60
CA ASN A 82 13.01 6.03 -13.48
C ASN A 82 12.19 5.60 -14.69
N ARG A 83 12.38 6.31 -15.78
CA ARG A 83 11.58 6.15 -16.98
C ARG A 83 12.05 4.98 -17.84
N GLY A 84 11.16 4.04 -18.10
CA GLY A 84 11.35 3.03 -19.14
C GLY A 84 10.50 3.35 -20.35
N GLU A 85 10.62 2.55 -21.40
CA GLU A 85 9.86 2.74 -22.62
C GLU A 85 8.36 2.46 -22.40
N LEU A 86 8.03 1.37 -21.73
CA LEU A 86 6.64 0.96 -21.46
C LEU A 86 6.23 1.10 -20.02
N LEU A 87 7.17 0.94 -19.10
CA LEU A 87 6.91 1.04 -17.65
C LEU A 87 7.90 1.98 -17.01
N CYS A 88 7.41 2.70 -16.01
CA CYS A 88 8.24 3.56 -15.15
C CYS A 88 8.26 3.01 -13.74
N GLN A 89 9.39 3.18 -13.08
CA GLN A 89 9.54 2.94 -11.65
C GLN A 89 9.49 4.28 -10.94
N ILE A 90 8.56 4.45 -10.00
CA ILE A 90 8.40 5.69 -9.26
C ILE A 90 8.71 5.42 -7.80
N ILE A 91 9.67 6.15 -7.25
CA ILE A 91 10.02 6.05 -5.84
C ILE A 91 9.28 7.16 -5.10
N LEU A 92 8.45 6.75 -4.15
CA LEU A 92 7.60 7.62 -3.35
C LEU A 92 8.04 7.55 -1.90
N GLU A 93 7.97 8.68 -1.19
CA GLU A 93 8.32 8.70 0.22
C GLU A 93 7.33 9.51 1.03
N GLN A 94 7.10 9.06 2.26
CA GLN A 94 6.34 9.76 3.28
C GLN A 94 7.09 9.58 4.60
N GLU A 95 7.63 10.68 5.15
CA GLU A 95 8.44 10.65 6.36
C GLU A 95 9.56 9.61 6.25
N SER A 96 9.56 8.58 7.09
CA SER A 96 10.57 7.52 7.08
C SER A 96 10.18 6.33 6.19
N HIS A 97 9.03 6.38 5.54
CA HIS A 97 8.55 5.30 4.69
C HIS A 97 8.88 5.57 3.23
N ALA A 98 9.37 4.57 2.53
CA ALA A 98 9.61 4.64 1.09
C ALA A 98 8.94 3.46 0.42
N ILE A 99 8.24 3.71 -0.68
CA ILE A 99 7.62 2.68 -1.51
C ILE A 99 7.98 2.91 -2.96
N THR A 100 7.95 1.84 -3.73
CA THR A 100 8.21 1.87 -5.16
C THR A 100 6.97 1.41 -5.90
N ALA A 101 6.53 2.19 -6.87
CA ALA A 101 5.42 1.85 -7.76
C ALA A 101 5.96 1.59 -9.17
N ILE A 102 5.37 0.61 -9.85
CA ILE A 102 5.64 0.37 -11.27
C ILE A 102 4.34 0.64 -12.02
N VAL A 103 4.36 1.62 -12.89
CA VAL A 103 3.18 2.07 -13.64
C VAL A 103 3.51 2.26 -15.12
N PRO A 104 2.51 2.21 -16.00
CA PRO A 104 2.74 2.46 -17.42
C PRO A 104 3.33 3.83 -17.67
N THR A 105 4.31 3.90 -18.56
CA THR A 105 4.92 5.16 -18.98
C THR A 105 3.87 6.13 -19.54
N ALA A 106 2.88 5.61 -20.25
CA ALA A 106 1.77 6.43 -20.78
C ALA A 106 1.01 7.15 -19.67
N MET A 107 0.88 6.55 -18.48
CA MET A 107 0.21 7.17 -17.33
C MET A 107 1.09 8.26 -16.72
N VAL A 108 2.39 8.03 -16.65
CA VAL A 108 3.34 9.05 -16.17
C VAL A 108 3.26 10.29 -17.04
N ASP A 109 3.16 10.10 -18.35
CA ASP A 109 3.02 11.22 -19.29
C ASP A 109 1.67 11.92 -19.15
N ALA A 110 0.57 11.15 -19.05
CA ALA A 110 -0.77 11.72 -18.91
C ALA A 110 -0.92 12.53 -17.62
N PHE A 111 -0.33 12.06 -16.53
CA PHE A 111 -0.37 12.74 -15.23
C PHE A 111 0.75 13.75 -15.06
N MET A 112 1.68 13.83 -15.99
CA MET A 112 2.86 14.70 -15.90
C MET A 112 3.60 14.50 -14.56
N ILE A 113 3.88 13.24 -14.23
CA ILE A 113 4.53 12.90 -12.97
C ILE A 113 6.00 13.29 -13.01
N VAL A 114 6.40 14.11 -12.04
CA VAL A 114 7.77 14.61 -11.91
C VAL A 114 8.23 14.52 -10.44
N PRO A 115 9.55 14.48 -10.19
CA PRO A 115 10.05 14.55 -8.82
C PRO A 115 9.55 15.79 -8.08
N GLY A 116 9.24 15.62 -6.80
CA GLY A 116 8.72 16.68 -5.93
C GLY A 116 7.19 16.77 -5.88
N GLN A 117 6.50 16.11 -6.79
CA GLN A 117 5.05 16.12 -6.85
C GLN A 117 4.44 15.22 -5.78
N ARG A 118 3.34 15.66 -5.18
CA ARG A 118 2.56 14.83 -4.26
C ARG A 118 1.68 13.89 -5.06
N LEU A 119 1.70 12.63 -4.68
CA LEU A 119 0.85 11.59 -5.25
C LEU A 119 0.28 10.74 -4.12
N THR A 120 -0.90 10.20 -4.34
CA THR A 120 -1.50 9.24 -3.40
C THR A 120 -1.42 7.84 -3.99
N ALA A 121 -0.84 6.93 -3.23
CA ALA A 121 -0.75 5.53 -3.57
C ALA A 121 -1.94 4.80 -2.94
N TRP A 122 -2.63 3.98 -3.75
CA TRP A 122 -3.80 3.20 -3.36
C TRP A 122 -3.53 1.73 -3.56
N ILE A 123 -3.78 0.92 -2.53
CA ILE A 123 -3.56 -0.52 -2.60
C ILE A 123 -4.78 -1.27 -2.06
N ARG A 124 -5.32 -2.21 -2.83
CA ARG A 124 -6.47 -3.02 -2.43
C ARG A 124 -6.12 -3.92 -1.26
N ALA A 125 -7.09 -4.14 -0.37
CA ALA A 125 -6.91 -4.98 0.82
C ALA A 125 -6.46 -6.40 0.50
N ASN A 126 -6.91 -6.96 -0.61
CA ASN A 126 -6.55 -8.33 -1.02
C ASN A 126 -5.20 -8.43 -1.72
N GLU A 127 -4.54 -7.30 -1.97
CA GLU A 127 -3.19 -7.27 -2.55
C GLU A 127 -2.10 -7.21 -1.47
N LEU A 128 -2.50 -7.14 -0.20
CA LEU A 128 -1.57 -7.04 0.92
C LEU A 128 -1.26 -8.41 1.52
N ILE A 129 -0.01 -8.57 1.94
CA ILE A 129 0.46 -9.76 2.65
C ILE A 129 0.95 -9.32 4.01
N LEU A 130 0.63 -10.09 5.05
CA LEU A 130 1.17 -9.87 6.39
C LEU A 130 2.30 -10.85 6.68
N GLU A 131 3.34 -10.35 7.32
CA GLU A 131 4.51 -11.13 7.70
C GLU A 131 5.00 -10.67 9.09
N SER A 132 5.52 -11.61 9.86
CA SER A 132 6.09 -11.27 11.18
C SER A 132 7.43 -10.54 11.10
#